data_2383500c11ad1bbc203dedf8e76fd920
#
_entry.id   2383500c11ad1bbc203dedf8e76fd920
#
_cell.length_a   1.000
_cell.length_b   1.000
_cell.length_c   1.000
_cell.angle_alpha   90.00
_cell.angle_beta   90.00
_cell.angle_gamma   90.00
#
_symmetry.space_group_name_H-M   'P 1'
#
loop_
_entity.id
_entity.type
_entity.pdbx_description
1 polymer ?
#
loop_
_entity_poly.entity_id
_entity_poly.type
_entity_poly.pdbx_seq_one_letter_code
_entity_poly.pdbx_strand_id
1 'polypeptide(L)'
;MVDRRHLLKTAMFGGFASRPDVTTDQSVTERQTQEIVDGLRSLSRAIESAHSFTEIAEVRSRQTSFLRAEGKFPDMIDVGIDVWMGVYDWHVKQGLPATLGRDGSNRYTIMLMATALVLRPDFVPTHIGTPYENRA
;
A
#
# COMPACT_ATOMS: atom_id res chain seq x y z
N MET A 1 47.84 49.58 -20.61
CA MET A 1 46.51 50.13 -20.29
C MET A 1 45.39 49.41 -21.03
N VAL A 2 45.54 49.12 -22.28
CA VAL A 2 44.52 48.45 -23.05
C VAL A 2 44.25 47.05 -22.48
N ASP A 3 45.24 46.34 -22.10
CA ASP A 3 45.13 44.99 -21.56
C ASP A 3 44.38 44.94 -20.26
N ARG A 4 44.57 45.96 -19.41
CA ARG A 4 43.83 46.03 -18.14
C ARG A 4 42.33 46.21 -18.37
N ARG A 5 41.97 46.96 -19.41
CA ARG A 5 40.58 47.15 -19.75
C ARG A 5 39.95 45.87 -20.29
N HIS A 6 40.70 45.12 -21.02
CA HIS A 6 40.26 43.82 -21.49
C HIS A 6 40.09 42.83 -20.36
N LEU A 7 41.00 42.81 -19.41
CA LEU A 7 40.91 41.97 -18.24
C LEU A 7 39.68 42.27 -17.41
N LEU A 8 39.38 43.55 -17.20
CA LEU A 8 38.19 43.98 -16.49
C LEU A 8 36.92 43.55 -17.20
N LYS A 9 36.88 43.70 -18.50
CA LYS A 9 35.73 43.24 -19.30
C LYS A 9 35.55 41.75 -19.19
N THR A 10 36.62 41.00 -19.26
CA THR A 10 36.59 39.56 -19.13
C THR A 10 36.05 39.13 -17.76
N ALA A 11 36.49 39.81 -16.72
CA ALA A 11 36.00 39.54 -15.36
C ALA A 11 34.51 39.85 -15.24
N MET A 12 34.02 40.91 -15.87
CA MET A 12 32.62 41.25 -15.88
C MET A 12 31.80 40.20 -16.62
N PHE A 13 32.27 39.68 -17.72
CA PHE A 13 31.62 38.60 -18.44
C PHE A 13 31.62 37.30 -17.63
N GLY A 14 32.63 37.04 -16.87
CA GLY A 14 32.62 35.90 -15.95
C GLY A 14 31.50 35.96 -14.93
N GLY A 15 31.12 37.17 -14.50
CA GLY A 15 30.01 37.35 -13.61
C GLY A 15 28.68 36.96 -14.20
N PHE A 16 28.52 37.01 -15.50
CA PHE A 16 27.28 36.56 -16.17
C PHE A 16 27.08 35.06 -16.13
N ALA A 17 28.11 34.29 -15.89
CA ALA A 17 28.01 32.87 -15.71
C ALA A 17 27.07 32.47 -14.57
N SER A 18 26.81 33.38 -13.64
CA SER A 18 25.87 33.12 -12.54
C SER A 18 24.43 32.90 -13.00
N ARG A 19 24.03 33.47 -14.12
CA ARG A 19 22.66 33.29 -14.64
C ARG A 19 22.33 31.86 -15.03
N PRO A 20 23.18 31.15 -15.80
CA PRO A 20 22.97 29.72 -16.03
C PRO A 20 22.97 28.92 -14.72
N ASP A 21 23.79 29.29 -13.75
CA ASP A 21 23.82 28.63 -12.46
C ASP A 21 22.49 28.75 -11.70
N VAL A 22 21.86 29.92 -11.72
CA VAL A 22 20.54 30.12 -11.12
C VAL A 22 19.49 29.21 -11.76
N THR A 23 19.49 29.09 -13.06
CA THR A 23 18.59 28.19 -13.79
C THR A 23 18.87 26.73 -13.45
N THR A 24 20.12 26.36 -13.29
CA THR A 24 20.52 25.00 -12.88
C THR A 24 20.04 24.71 -11.46
N ASP A 25 20.12 25.66 -10.54
CA ASP A 25 19.64 25.50 -9.17
C ASP A 25 18.13 25.27 -9.13
N GLN A 26 17.34 25.95 -9.95
CA GLN A 26 15.92 25.72 -10.06
C GLN A 26 15.61 24.32 -10.56
N SER A 27 16.30 23.83 -11.57
CA SER A 27 16.17 22.45 -12.06
C SER A 27 16.50 21.43 -10.99
N VAL A 28 17.55 21.64 -10.21
CA VAL A 28 17.95 20.77 -9.10
C VAL A 28 16.86 20.76 -8.04
N THR A 29 16.29 21.91 -7.68
CA THR A 29 15.21 22.01 -6.71
C THR A 29 13.96 21.25 -7.17
N GLU A 30 13.60 21.37 -8.43
CA GLU A 30 12.47 20.63 -9.01
C GLU A 30 12.69 19.12 -8.96
N ARG A 31 13.90 18.66 -9.27
CA ARG A 31 14.28 17.26 -9.16
C ARG A 31 14.19 16.76 -7.73
N GLN A 32 14.70 17.52 -6.77
CA GLN A 32 14.63 17.18 -5.36
C GLN A 32 13.18 17.08 -4.88
N THR A 33 12.34 18.01 -5.30
CA THR A 33 10.90 17.97 -4.99
C THR A 33 10.25 16.72 -5.56
N GLN A 34 10.57 16.37 -6.80
CA GLN A 34 10.05 15.17 -7.45
C GLN A 34 10.52 13.89 -6.75
N GLU A 35 11.78 13.83 -6.36
CA GLU A 35 12.35 12.70 -5.60
C GLU A 35 11.64 12.53 -4.25
N ILE A 36 11.34 13.63 -3.56
CA ILE A 36 10.60 13.59 -2.31
C ILE A 36 9.19 13.06 -2.53
N VAL A 37 8.49 13.54 -3.54
CA VAL A 37 7.14 13.07 -3.90
C VAL A 37 7.16 11.58 -4.22
N ASP A 38 8.11 11.13 -5.02
CA ASP A 38 8.24 9.72 -5.39
C ASP A 38 8.58 8.86 -4.18
N GLY A 39 9.44 9.34 -3.29
CA GLY A 39 9.77 8.70 -2.03
C GLY A 39 8.55 8.56 -1.12
N LEU A 40 7.73 9.59 -1.00
CA LEU A 40 6.49 9.56 -0.21
C LEU A 40 5.48 8.57 -0.78
N ARG A 41 5.33 8.52 -2.09
CA ARG A 41 4.46 7.53 -2.75
C ARG A 41 4.93 6.11 -2.51
N SER A 42 6.24 5.87 -2.62
CA SER A 42 6.82 4.54 -2.35
C SER A 42 6.62 4.13 -0.91
N LEU A 43 6.81 5.05 0.04
CA LEU A 43 6.59 4.81 1.46
C LEU A 43 5.12 4.51 1.75
N SER A 44 4.19 5.28 1.18
CA SER A 44 2.76 5.04 1.33
C SER A 44 2.37 3.65 0.84
N ARG A 45 2.86 3.24 -0.33
CA ARG A 45 2.63 1.88 -0.86
C ARG A 45 3.21 0.80 0.04
N ALA A 46 4.39 1.02 0.59
CA ALA A 46 5.03 0.08 1.51
C ALA A 46 4.23 -0.06 2.81
N ILE A 47 3.72 1.04 3.36
CA ILE A 47 2.86 1.05 4.56
C ILE A 47 1.55 0.33 4.28
N GLU A 48 0.89 0.61 3.17
CA GLU A 48 -0.35 -0.05 2.76
C GLU A 48 -0.14 -1.55 2.57
N SER A 49 0.95 -1.96 1.93
CA SER A 49 1.29 -3.36 1.73
C SER A 49 1.59 -4.07 3.05
N ALA A 50 2.32 -3.43 3.96
CA ALA A 50 2.60 -3.97 5.29
C ALA A 50 1.32 -4.12 6.11
N HIS A 51 0.41 -3.14 6.04
CA HIS A 51 -0.88 -3.19 6.73
C HIS A 51 -1.74 -4.34 6.24
N SER A 52 -1.91 -4.48 4.92
CA SER A 52 -2.65 -5.60 4.31
C SER A 52 -2.02 -6.95 4.67
N PHE A 53 -0.69 -7.02 4.71
CA PHE A 53 0.01 -8.25 5.10
C PHE A 53 -0.25 -8.61 6.57
N THR A 54 -0.30 -7.62 7.46
CA THR A 54 -0.58 -7.84 8.88
C THR A 54 -2.00 -8.38 9.08
N GLU A 55 -2.98 -7.84 8.39
CA GLU A 55 -4.37 -8.31 8.45
C GLU A 55 -4.50 -9.75 7.97
N ILE A 56 -3.87 -10.07 6.86
CA ILE A 56 -3.86 -11.44 6.32
C ILE A 56 -3.15 -12.39 7.28
N ALA A 57 -2.04 -11.99 7.88
CA ALA A 57 -1.33 -12.79 8.86
C ALA A 57 -2.21 -13.11 10.06
N GLU A 58 -3.00 -12.14 10.54
CA GLU A 58 -3.94 -12.34 11.63
C GLU A 58 -5.06 -13.32 11.28
N VAL A 59 -5.66 -13.16 10.10
CA VAL A 59 -6.68 -14.10 9.62
C VAL A 59 -6.09 -15.51 9.51
N ARG A 60 -4.91 -15.66 8.95
CA ARG A 60 -4.23 -16.96 8.84
C ARG A 60 -3.88 -17.56 10.18
N SER A 61 -3.52 -16.75 11.17
CA SER A 61 -3.29 -17.21 12.54
C SER A 61 -4.55 -17.83 13.12
N ARG A 62 -5.70 -17.21 12.91
CA ARG A 62 -7.00 -17.73 13.36
C ARG A 62 -7.39 -19.01 12.64
N GLN A 63 -7.13 -19.09 11.33
CA GLN A 63 -7.33 -20.31 10.57
C GLN A 63 -6.45 -21.45 11.09
N THR A 64 -5.19 -21.17 11.37
CA THR A 64 -4.24 -22.16 11.89
C THR A 64 -4.63 -22.67 13.27
N SER A 65 -5.05 -21.78 14.16
CA SER A 65 -5.53 -22.15 15.48
C SER A 65 -6.76 -23.05 15.41
N PHE A 66 -7.70 -22.73 14.54
CA PHE A 66 -8.89 -23.54 14.31
C PHE A 66 -8.54 -24.92 13.72
N LEU A 67 -7.63 -24.94 12.76
CA LEU A 67 -7.15 -26.19 12.16
C LEU A 67 -6.51 -27.10 13.20
N ARG A 68 -5.74 -26.56 14.11
CA ARG A 68 -5.11 -27.35 15.19
C ARG A 68 -6.13 -27.90 16.17
N ALA A 69 -7.18 -27.13 16.46
CA ALA A 69 -8.21 -27.54 17.40
C ALA A 69 -9.23 -28.50 16.78
N GLU A 70 -9.66 -28.29 15.54
CA GLU A 70 -10.74 -29.01 14.90
C GLU A 70 -10.30 -29.99 13.80
N GLY A 71 -9.03 -29.97 13.40
CA GLY A 71 -8.49 -30.83 12.36
C GLY A 71 -8.88 -30.44 10.92
N LYS A 72 -9.51 -29.29 10.74
CA LYS A 72 -9.89 -28.75 9.45
C LYS A 72 -9.87 -27.24 9.44
N PHE A 73 -9.84 -26.63 8.25
CA PHE A 73 -9.99 -25.18 8.13
C PHE A 73 -11.40 -24.73 8.52
N PRO A 74 -11.55 -23.56 9.11
CA PRO A 74 -12.87 -23.01 9.38
C PRO A 74 -13.58 -22.69 8.05
N ASP A 75 -14.91 -22.81 8.07
CA ASP A 75 -15.71 -22.48 6.90
C ASP A 75 -15.82 -20.97 6.69
N MET A 76 -15.98 -20.23 7.77
CA MET A 76 -16.26 -18.79 7.74
C MET A 76 -15.56 -18.03 8.86
N ILE A 77 -15.22 -16.78 8.58
CA ILE A 77 -14.79 -15.77 9.55
C ILE A 77 -15.47 -14.46 9.18
N ASP A 78 -16.15 -13.84 10.14
CA ASP A 78 -16.72 -12.50 9.95
C ASP A 78 -15.62 -11.44 10.06
N VAL A 79 -15.57 -10.53 9.12
CA VAL A 79 -14.53 -9.49 9.07
C VAL A 79 -15.14 -8.13 8.77
N GLY A 80 -14.50 -7.07 9.25
CA GLY A 80 -14.83 -5.70 8.92
C GLY A 80 -14.43 -5.32 7.49
N ILE A 81 -14.88 -4.16 7.05
CA ILE A 81 -14.70 -3.71 5.68
C ILE A 81 -13.23 -3.55 5.29
N ASP A 82 -12.39 -3.02 6.18
CA ASP A 82 -10.97 -2.82 5.89
C ASP A 82 -10.23 -4.15 5.71
N VAL A 83 -10.57 -5.14 6.51
CA VAL A 83 -10.00 -6.49 6.40
C VAL A 83 -10.44 -7.15 5.10
N TRP A 84 -11.71 -7.09 4.78
CA TRP A 84 -12.26 -7.68 3.57
C TRP A 84 -11.65 -7.07 2.30
N MET A 85 -11.60 -5.74 2.25
CA MET A 85 -10.98 -5.01 1.13
C MET A 85 -9.48 -5.26 1.06
N GLY A 86 -8.80 -5.35 2.21
CA GLY A 86 -7.37 -5.66 2.29
C GLY A 86 -7.06 -7.05 1.73
N VAL A 87 -7.89 -8.03 1.99
CA VAL A 87 -7.76 -9.38 1.42
C VAL A 87 -7.97 -9.36 -0.09
N TYR A 88 -8.95 -8.62 -0.57
CA TYR A 88 -9.17 -8.43 -2.01
C TYR A 88 -7.94 -7.81 -2.67
N ASP A 89 -7.44 -6.70 -2.14
CA ASP A 89 -6.27 -6.00 -2.66
C ASP A 89 -5.02 -6.90 -2.65
N TRP A 90 -4.87 -7.71 -1.61
CA TRP A 90 -3.77 -8.67 -1.54
C TRP A 90 -3.82 -9.67 -2.69
N HIS A 91 -4.99 -10.24 -3.00
CA HIS A 91 -5.15 -11.13 -4.14
C HIS A 91 -4.76 -10.44 -5.45
N VAL A 92 -5.22 -9.21 -5.65
CA VAL A 92 -4.89 -8.42 -6.84
C VAL A 92 -3.39 -8.18 -6.95
N LYS A 93 -2.74 -7.77 -5.86
CA LYS A 93 -1.29 -7.51 -5.84
C LYS A 93 -0.46 -8.76 -6.09
N GLN A 94 -0.91 -9.91 -5.62
CA GLN A 94 -0.23 -11.19 -5.81
C GLN A 94 -0.55 -11.84 -7.16
N GLY A 95 -1.42 -11.24 -7.96
CA GLY A 95 -1.86 -11.84 -9.21
C GLY A 95 -2.67 -13.11 -9.03
N LEU A 96 -3.28 -13.30 -7.86
CA LEU A 96 -4.11 -14.45 -7.56
C LEU A 96 -5.59 -14.16 -7.87
N PRO A 97 -6.36 -15.14 -8.33
CA PRO A 97 -7.78 -14.95 -8.52
C PRO A 97 -8.48 -14.76 -7.17
N ALA A 98 -9.29 -13.71 -7.07
CA ALA A 98 -10.14 -13.46 -5.91
C ALA A 98 -11.51 -14.08 -6.17
N THR A 99 -11.87 -15.08 -5.37
CA THR A 99 -13.20 -15.72 -5.47
C THR A 99 -14.18 -14.99 -4.59
N LEU A 100 -15.07 -14.25 -5.21
CA LEU A 100 -16.12 -13.48 -4.55
C LEU A 100 -17.44 -14.23 -4.63
N GLY A 101 -18.26 -14.11 -3.60
CA GLY A 101 -19.56 -14.73 -3.57
C GLY A 101 -20.48 -14.07 -2.56
N ARG A 102 -21.56 -14.76 -2.25
CA ARG A 102 -22.52 -14.39 -1.21
C ARG A 102 -22.85 -15.61 -0.38
N ASP A 103 -23.10 -15.40 0.91
CA ASP A 103 -23.53 -16.46 1.80
C ASP A 103 -25.07 -16.62 1.76
N GLY A 104 -25.60 -17.56 2.56
CA GLY A 104 -27.03 -17.79 2.67
C GLY A 104 -27.84 -16.60 3.16
N SER A 105 -27.20 -15.64 3.83
CA SER A 105 -27.81 -14.37 4.29
C SER A 105 -27.56 -13.22 3.32
N ASN A 106 -27.08 -13.50 2.11
CA ASN A 106 -26.80 -12.54 1.04
C ASN A 106 -25.68 -11.53 1.39
N ARG A 107 -24.78 -11.89 2.31
CA ARG A 107 -23.61 -11.11 2.66
C ARG A 107 -22.46 -11.43 1.72
N TYR A 108 -21.66 -10.43 1.37
CA TYR A 108 -20.51 -10.63 0.50
C TYR A 108 -19.43 -11.48 1.16
N THR A 109 -18.86 -12.37 0.40
CA THR A 109 -17.77 -13.24 0.85
C THR A 109 -16.58 -13.15 -0.09
N ILE A 110 -15.39 -13.35 0.45
CA ILE A 110 -14.16 -13.55 -0.32
C ILE A 110 -13.44 -14.76 0.25
N MET A 111 -12.97 -15.63 -0.63
CA MET A 111 -12.24 -16.82 -0.20
C MET A 111 -10.78 -16.46 0.11
N LEU A 112 -10.31 -16.85 1.27
CA LEU A 112 -8.91 -16.88 1.61
C LEU A 112 -8.53 -18.30 2.00
N MET A 113 -7.75 -18.95 1.14
CA MET A 113 -7.51 -20.39 1.23
C MET A 113 -8.84 -21.16 1.21
N ALA A 114 -9.14 -21.92 2.23
CA ALA A 114 -10.37 -22.71 2.33
C ALA A 114 -11.47 -22.05 3.17
N THR A 115 -11.32 -20.80 3.53
CA THR A 115 -12.24 -20.08 4.41
C THR A 115 -12.90 -18.91 3.70
N ALA A 116 -14.21 -18.79 3.83
CA ALA A 116 -14.97 -17.63 3.35
C ALA A 116 -14.92 -16.50 4.39
N LEU A 117 -14.39 -15.34 4.01
CA LEU A 117 -14.42 -14.15 4.84
C LEU A 117 -15.70 -13.39 4.55
N VAL A 118 -16.56 -13.27 5.55
CA VAL A 118 -17.89 -12.65 5.43
C VAL A 118 -17.79 -11.19 5.77
N LEU A 119 -18.17 -10.32 4.83
CA LEU A 119 -18.17 -8.88 5.06
C LEU A 119 -19.27 -8.48 6.04
N ARG A 120 -18.87 -7.84 7.13
CA ARG A 120 -19.79 -7.28 8.13
C ARG A 120 -19.60 -5.77 8.22
N PRO A 121 -20.33 -4.98 7.39
CA PRO A 121 -20.18 -3.52 7.37
C PRO A 121 -20.58 -2.84 8.67
N ASP A 122 -21.41 -3.49 9.48
CA ASP A 122 -21.88 -3.04 10.78
C ASP A 122 -20.84 -3.18 11.91
N PHE A 123 -19.77 -3.92 11.65
CA PHE A 123 -18.69 -4.13 12.61
C PHE A 123 -17.59 -3.08 12.45
N VAL A 124 -16.70 -3.00 13.44
CA VAL A 124 -15.50 -2.17 13.34
C VAL A 124 -14.73 -2.54 12.07
N PRO A 125 -14.24 -1.57 11.27
CA PRO A 125 -13.58 -1.86 9.98
C PRO A 125 -12.41 -2.83 10.05
N THR A 126 -11.70 -2.88 11.17
CA THR A 126 -10.55 -3.78 11.40
C THR A 126 -10.93 -5.08 12.10
N HIS A 127 -12.22 -5.34 12.29
CA HIS A 127 -12.69 -6.51 13.02
C HIS A 127 -12.32 -7.82 12.31
N ILE A 128 -11.84 -8.77 13.10
CA ILE A 128 -11.63 -10.16 12.68
C ILE A 128 -12.31 -11.04 13.73
N GLY A 129 -13.36 -11.72 13.30
CA GLY A 129 -14.17 -12.53 14.19
C GLY A 129 -13.57 -13.89 14.54
N THR A 130 -14.26 -14.62 15.39
CA THR A 130 -13.92 -15.99 15.70
C THR A 130 -14.29 -16.89 14.54
N PRO A 131 -13.41 -17.78 14.08
CA PRO A 131 -13.74 -18.74 13.02
C PRO A 131 -14.89 -19.66 13.44
N TYR A 132 -15.76 -20.00 12.49
CA TYR A 132 -16.88 -20.88 12.73
C TYR A 132 -17.21 -21.77 11.53
N GLU A 133 -18.01 -22.79 11.78
CA GLU A 133 -18.51 -23.67 10.75
C GLU A 133 -19.87 -23.19 10.24
N ASN A 134 -20.06 -23.28 8.94
CA ASN A 134 -21.35 -23.00 8.34
C ASN A 134 -22.25 -24.22 8.50
N ARG A 135 -23.05 -24.20 9.54
CA ARG A 135 -24.08 -25.21 9.76
C ARG A 135 -25.36 -24.81 9.00
N ALA A 136 -25.40 -25.24 7.81
CA ALA A 136 -26.61 -25.04 7.00
C ALA A 136 -27.73 -25.96 7.43
#